data_81d411daff6de8e0712ee4035bc8280a
#
_entry.id   81d411daff6de8e0712ee4035bc8280a
#
_cell.length_a   1.000
_cell.length_b   1.000
_cell.length_c   1.000
_cell.angle_alpha   90.00
_cell.angle_beta   90.00
_cell.angle_gamma   90.00
#
_symmetry.space_group_name_H-M   'P 1'
#
loop_
_entity.id
_entity.type
_entity.pdbx_description
1 polymer ?
#
loop_
_entity_poly.entity_id
_entity_poly.type
_entity_poly.pdbx_seq_one_letter_code
_entity_poly.pdbx_strand_id
1 'polypeptide(L)'
;MTAPSWQDDNPNNLSLIQSNATQLISELHASAGERIMPTREELCRWHAELYAGCDVPVAGYVGHFRGDPAVRELIDYEVGLGAPLKDGNLEKMGVWASRVNEEMTAVLAGLHAVFAELDARLPVGQPPGTADEILQVISFAALAHGECLRVHPFANGNGRIARLLVAFICLRYAVPMFLYIKPRPESEDYVRASRDSMGRPPDFVGNHTATTAVFAHLLANELAGERVA
;
A
#
# COMPACT_ATOMS: atom_id res chain seq x y z
N MET A 1 18.71 4.31 -23.67
CA MET A 1 18.34 2.94 -23.28
C MET A 1 17.10 3.06 -22.42
N THR A 2 16.05 2.30 -22.73
CA THR A 2 14.83 2.26 -21.88
C THR A 2 15.16 1.57 -20.57
N ALA A 3 14.65 2.11 -19.46
CA ALA A 3 14.81 1.51 -18.14
C ALA A 3 14.23 0.08 -18.12
N PRO A 4 14.91 -0.90 -17.49
CA PRO A 4 14.38 -2.26 -17.36
C PRO A 4 13.04 -2.26 -16.64
N SER A 5 12.08 -3.05 -17.13
CA SER A 5 10.78 -3.22 -16.46
C SER A 5 10.94 -4.08 -15.20
N TRP A 6 10.23 -3.72 -14.13
CA TRP A 6 10.09 -4.53 -12.93
C TRP A 6 8.62 -4.83 -12.67
N GLN A 7 8.06 -5.74 -13.46
CA GLN A 7 6.64 -6.10 -13.35
C GLN A 7 6.41 -7.27 -12.39
N ASP A 8 7.29 -8.25 -12.42
CA ASP A 8 7.19 -9.45 -11.59
C ASP A 8 8.40 -9.61 -10.67
N ASP A 9 8.18 -10.14 -9.47
CA ASP A 9 9.27 -10.51 -8.58
C ASP A 9 9.96 -11.78 -9.11
N ASN A 10 11.28 -11.84 -8.92
CA ASN A 10 11.98 -13.10 -9.08
C ASN A 10 11.40 -14.13 -8.08
N PRO A 11 10.97 -15.32 -8.52
CA PRO A 11 10.43 -16.36 -7.64
C PRO A 11 11.33 -16.70 -6.45
N ASN A 12 12.64 -16.59 -6.60
CA ASN A 12 13.62 -16.84 -5.54
C ASN A 12 13.55 -15.79 -4.41
N ASN A 13 12.96 -14.62 -4.66
CA ASN A 13 12.80 -13.57 -3.67
C ASN A 13 11.61 -13.79 -2.72
N LEU A 14 10.70 -14.73 -3.02
CA LEU A 14 9.44 -14.85 -2.27
C LEU A 14 9.65 -15.09 -0.78
N SER A 15 10.56 -15.99 -0.42
CA SER A 15 10.88 -16.29 0.99
C SER A 15 11.54 -15.12 1.71
N LEU A 16 12.42 -14.39 1.02
CA LEU A 16 13.04 -13.17 1.56
C LEU A 16 11.99 -12.09 1.81
N ILE A 17 11.12 -11.83 0.85
CA ILE A 17 10.04 -10.84 0.98
C ILE A 17 9.11 -11.20 2.15
N GLN A 18 8.79 -12.48 2.35
CA GLN A 18 7.97 -12.93 3.47
C GLN A 18 8.67 -12.71 4.82
N SER A 19 9.94 -13.08 4.91
CA SER A 19 10.77 -12.86 6.11
C SER A 19 10.89 -11.38 6.44
N ASN A 20 11.24 -10.56 5.44
CA ASN A 20 11.39 -9.12 5.60
C ASN A 20 10.06 -8.45 5.99
N ALA A 21 8.93 -8.89 5.41
CA ALA A 21 7.61 -8.39 5.79
C ALA A 21 7.26 -8.70 7.26
N THR A 22 7.62 -9.89 7.74
CA THR A 22 7.41 -10.29 9.14
C THR A 22 8.24 -9.41 10.09
N GLN A 23 9.49 -9.16 9.77
CA GLN A 23 10.36 -8.27 10.54
C GLN A 23 9.81 -6.84 10.56
N LEU A 24 9.45 -6.29 9.39
CA LEU A 24 8.85 -4.97 9.27
C LEU A 24 7.60 -4.82 10.13
N ILE A 25 6.68 -5.78 10.13
CA ILE A 25 5.48 -5.75 10.97
C ILE A 25 5.85 -5.66 12.45
N SER A 26 6.88 -6.40 12.88
CA SER A 26 7.37 -6.32 14.27
C SER A 26 7.91 -4.93 14.62
N GLU A 27 8.62 -4.28 13.71
CA GLU A 27 9.13 -2.91 13.89
C GLU A 27 8.01 -1.87 13.87
N LEU A 28 7.03 -2.03 12.95
CA LEU A 28 5.85 -1.17 12.87
C LEU A 28 5.03 -1.16 14.15
N HIS A 29 5.06 -2.25 14.91
CA HIS A 29 4.31 -2.34 16.18
C HIS A 29 4.76 -1.25 17.18
N ALA A 30 6.05 -0.98 17.28
CA ALA A 30 6.57 0.07 18.15
C ALA A 30 6.14 1.47 17.67
N SER A 31 6.41 1.81 16.40
CA SER A 31 6.09 3.14 15.85
C SER A 31 4.58 3.41 15.80
N ALA A 32 3.76 2.38 15.57
CA ALA A 32 2.31 2.48 15.63
C ALA A 32 1.81 2.77 17.06
N GLY A 33 2.38 2.08 18.06
CA GLY A 33 2.07 2.30 19.47
C GLY A 33 2.47 3.69 19.96
N GLU A 34 3.58 4.23 19.49
CA GLU A 34 4.05 5.59 19.77
C GLU A 34 3.29 6.66 18.92
N ARG A 35 2.40 6.24 18.04
CA ARG A 35 1.63 7.10 17.15
C ARG A 35 2.50 8.01 16.26
N ILE A 36 3.66 7.52 15.83
CA ILE A 36 4.49 8.19 14.83
C ILE A 36 3.72 8.25 13.50
N MET A 37 3.77 9.40 12.84
CA MET A 37 3.12 9.58 11.54
C MET A 37 4.01 9.01 10.43
N PRO A 38 3.49 8.16 9.53
CA PRO A 38 4.28 7.69 8.39
C PRO A 38 4.64 8.87 7.47
N THR A 39 5.92 8.99 7.14
CA THR A 39 6.44 9.99 6.20
C THR A 39 6.79 9.35 4.86
N ARG A 40 7.16 10.17 3.88
CA ARG A 40 7.72 9.70 2.62
C ARG A 40 8.96 8.83 2.84
N GLU A 41 9.86 9.30 3.69
CA GLU A 41 11.11 8.63 4.04
C GLU A 41 10.82 7.27 4.67
N GLU A 42 9.81 7.20 5.53
CA GLU A 42 9.35 5.94 6.13
C GLU A 42 8.83 4.96 5.07
N LEU A 43 7.99 5.40 4.13
CA LEU A 43 7.50 4.53 3.06
C LEU A 43 8.64 4.03 2.17
N CYS A 44 9.61 4.89 1.85
CA CYS A 44 10.80 4.52 1.11
C CYS A 44 11.67 3.52 1.89
N ARG A 45 11.83 3.71 3.20
CA ARG A 45 12.53 2.79 4.10
C ARG A 45 11.82 1.43 4.15
N TRP A 46 10.51 1.39 4.36
CA TRP A 46 9.75 0.13 4.35
C TRP A 46 9.90 -0.62 3.02
N HIS A 47 9.89 0.11 1.91
CA HIS A 47 10.13 -0.51 0.61
C HIS A 47 11.55 -1.07 0.49
N ALA A 48 12.56 -0.36 0.96
CA ALA A 48 13.95 -0.81 0.95
C ALA A 48 14.14 -2.06 1.83
N GLU A 49 13.59 -2.07 3.02
CA GLU A 49 13.66 -3.19 3.94
C GLU A 49 12.89 -4.42 3.42
N LEU A 50 11.71 -4.21 2.82
CA LEU A 50 10.92 -5.28 2.22
C LEU A 50 11.69 -6.04 1.13
N TYR A 51 12.52 -5.33 0.36
CA TYR A 51 13.32 -5.89 -0.72
C TYR A 51 14.81 -6.08 -0.39
N ALA A 52 15.17 -6.00 0.90
CA ALA A 52 16.54 -6.23 1.33
C ALA A 52 17.02 -7.64 0.94
N GLY A 53 18.16 -7.72 0.27
CA GLY A 53 18.74 -8.97 -0.21
C GLY A 53 18.06 -9.61 -1.42
N CYS A 54 16.99 -9.00 -1.95
CA CYS A 54 16.29 -9.48 -3.14
C CYS A 54 17.07 -9.17 -4.42
N ASP A 55 16.98 -10.07 -5.39
CA ASP A 55 17.43 -9.82 -6.77
C ASP A 55 16.41 -8.93 -7.49
N VAL A 56 16.83 -7.74 -7.89
CA VAL A 56 15.98 -6.73 -8.52
C VAL A 56 16.62 -6.20 -9.81
N PRO A 57 15.83 -5.80 -10.82
CA PRO A 57 16.38 -5.39 -12.12
C PRO A 57 17.36 -4.21 -12.05
N VAL A 58 17.10 -3.27 -11.14
CA VAL A 58 17.94 -2.08 -10.90
C VAL A 58 17.90 -1.78 -9.41
N ALA A 59 19.05 -1.74 -8.76
CA ALA A 59 19.14 -1.48 -7.32
C ALA A 59 18.47 -0.14 -6.92
N GLY A 60 18.56 0.88 -7.76
CA GLY A 60 17.93 2.18 -7.52
C GLY A 60 16.39 2.18 -7.56
N TYR A 61 15.75 1.08 -7.95
CA TYR A 61 14.27 0.98 -7.85
C TYR A 61 13.79 0.76 -6.41
N VAL A 62 14.67 0.27 -5.56
CA VAL A 62 14.35 -0.06 -4.18
C VAL A 62 14.48 1.17 -3.30
N GLY A 63 13.43 1.51 -2.57
CA GLY A 63 13.43 2.65 -1.65
C GLY A 63 13.24 4.03 -2.30
N HIS A 64 12.95 4.09 -3.60
CA HIS A 64 12.74 5.34 -4.32
C HIS A 64 11.40 5.38 -5.05
N PHE A 65 10.77 6.55 -5.05
CA PHE A 65 9.54 6.76 -5.82
C PHE A 65 9.86 6.92 -7.32
N ARG A 66 8.91 6.51 -8.16
CA ARG A 66 8.91 6.89 -9.58
C ARG A 66 8.94 8.42 -9.71
N GLY A 67 9.62 8.92 -10.73
CA GLY A 67 9.83 10.38 -10.89
C GLY A 67 10.91 10.96 -9.96
N ASP A 68 11.63 10.14 -9.19
CA ASP A 68 12.74 10.61 -8.35
C ASP A 68 13.94 11.02 -9.25
N PRO A 69 14.34 12.31 -9.26
CA PRO A 69 15.46 12.77 -10.09
C PRO A 69 16.82 12.22 -9.66
N ALA A 70 16.94 11.71 -8.42
CA ALA A 70 18.16 11.09 -7.92
C ALA A 70 18.42 9.71 -8.55
N VAL A 71 17.40 9.07 -9.13
CA VAL A 71 17.50 7.76 -9.78
C VAL A 71 17.09 7.89 -11.24
N ARG A 72 18.08 7.93 -12.13
CA ARG A 72 17.89 8.18 -13.57
C ARG A 72 16.82 7.28 -14.21
N GLU A 73 16.81 6.02 -13.82
CA GLU A 73 15.91 5.01 -14.37
C GLU A 73 14.45 5.21 -13.92
N LEU A 74 14.21 6.00 -12.87
CA LEU A 74 12.87 6.27 -12.33
C LEU A 74 12.26 7.58 -12.83
N ILE A 75 13.04 8.49 -13.43
CA ILE A 75 12.56 9.84 -13.82
C ILE A 75 11.26 9.75 -14.64
N ASP A 76 11.24 8.88 -15.65
CA ASP A 76 10.09 8.69 -16.55
C ASP A 76 9.56 7.24 -16.49
N TYR A 77 9.74 6.56 -15.34
CA TYR A 77 9.33 5.17 -15.21
C TYR A 77 7.81 5.05 -15.07
N GLU A 78 7.18 4.39 -16.04
CA GLU A 78 5.75 4.18 -16.05
C GLU A 78 5.37 2.72 -15.83
N VAL A 79 4.34 2.47 -15.02
CA VAL A 79 3.82 1.14 -14.72
C VAL A 79 2.58 0.86 -15.56
N GLY A 80 2.49 -0.34 -16.12
CA GLY A 80 1.34 -0.82 -16.86
C GLY A 80 0.87 -2.18 -16.37
N LEU A 81 -0.31 -2.63 -16.78
CA LEU A 81 -0.88 -3.93 -16.42
C LEU A 81 -0.24 -5.12 -17.19
N GLY A 82 0.81 -4.88 -17.95
CA GLY A 82 1.57 -5.93 -18.62
C GLY A 82 0.91 -6.50 -19.88
N ALA A 83 -0.39 -6.38 -20.06
CA ALA A 83 -1.11 -6.80 -21.25
C ALA A 83 -1.29 -5.60 -22.19
N PRO A 84 -0.91 -5.69 -23.47
CA PRO A 84 -1.22 -4.64 -24.45
C PRO A 84 -2.72 -4.55 -24.67
N LEU A 85 -3.25 -3.33 -24.71
CA LEU A 85 -4.60 -3.08 -25.21
C LEU A 85 -4.67 -3.42 -26.71
N LYS A 86 -5.88 -3.54 -27.27
CA LYS A 86 -6.09 -3.88 -28.70
C LYS A 86 -5.39 -2.95 -29.67
N ASP A 87 -5.09 -1.72 -29.27
CA ASP A 87 -4.33 -0.71 -30.01
C ASP A 87 -2.82 -0.78 -29.77
N GLY A 88 -2.33 -1.78 -29.04
CA GLY A 88 -0.92 -1.94 -28.69
C GLY A 88 -0.43 -1.13 -27.49
N ASN A 89 -1.28 -0.30 -26.87
CA ASN A 89 -0.92 0.41 -25.66
C ASN A 89 -1.09 -0.48 -24.42
N LEU A 90 -0.23 -0.29 -23.42
CA LEU A 90 -0.39 -0.88 -22.11
C LEU A 90 -1.42 -0.09 -21.30
N GLU A 91 -2.26 -0.77 -20.55
CA GLU A 91 -3.10 -0.09 -19.58
C GLU A 91 -2.22 0.52 -18.47
N LYS A 92 -2.30 1.84 -18.32
CA LYS A 92 -1.50 2.60 -17.37
C LYS A 92 -1.98 2.34 -15.95
N MET A 93 -1.02 2.05 -15.04
CA MET A 93 -1.27 1.93 -13.60
C MET A 93 -0.66 3.10 -12.86
N GLY A 94 -1.46 3.69 -11.95
CA GLY A 94 -1.02 4.80 -11.12
C GLY A 94 -0.81 6.10 -11.90
N VAL A 95 -0.62 7.17 -11.18
CA VAL A 95 -0.38 8.50 -11.75
C VAL A 95 0.93 8.56 -12.55
N TRP A 96 1.10 9.57 -13.39
CA TRP A 96 2.32 9.78 -14.16
C TRP A 96 3.53 9.95 -13.25
N ALA A 97 4.69 9.42 -13.63
CA ALA A 97 5.92 9.49 -12.83
C ALA A 97 6.26 10.93 -12.40
N SER A 98 6.07 11.89 -13.29
CA SER A 98 6.27 13.32 -13.01
C SER A 98 5.38 13.91 -11.92
N ARG A 99 4.26 13.24 -11.58
CA ARG A 99 3.30 13.69 -10.56
C ARG A 99 3.39 12.92 -9.24
N VAL A 100 4.12 11.81 -9.20
CA VAL A 100 4.14 10.91 -8.02
C VAL A 100 4.55 11.64 -6.75
N ASN A 101 5.57 12.50 -6.79
CA ASN A 101 6.04 13.22 -5.61
C ASN A 101 4.99 14.20 -5.07
N GLU A 102 4.33 14.94 -5.94
CA GLU A 102 3.25 15.86 -5.58
C GLU A 102 2.06 15.12 -5.00
N GLU A 103 1.59 14.08 -5.70
CA GLU A 103 0.44 13.27 -5.29
C GLU A 103 0.69 12.56 -3.94
N MET A 104 1.88 11.98 -3.74
CA MET A 104 2.21 11.36 -2.45
C MET A 104 2.31 12.36 -1.32
N THR A 105 2.78 13.58 -1.58
CA THR A 105 2.76 14.66 -0.58
C THR A 105 1.34 15.00 -0.16
N ALA A 106 0.42 15.14 -1.12
CA ALA A 106 -0.98 15.40 -0.85
C ALA A 106 -1.66 14.23 -0.10
N VAL A 107 -1.40 12.99 -0.53
CA VAL A 107 -1.92 11.79 0.14
C VAL A 107 -1.45 11.72 1.59
N LEU A 108 -0.16 11.88 1.86
CA LEU A 108 0.38 11.83 3.22
C LEU A 108 -0.20 12.94 4.10
N ALA A 109 -0.36 14.15 3.58
CA ALA A 109 -1.00 15.25 4.31
C ALA A 109 -2.47 14.91 4.66
N GLY A 110 -3.21 14.32 3.73
CA GLY A 110 -4.57 13.85 3.97
C GLY A 110 -4.64 12.74 5.02
N LEU A 111 -3.75 11.75 4.94
CA LEU A 111 -3.67 10.67 5.93
C LEU A 111 -3.32 11.20 7.32
N HIS A 112 -2.38 12.16 7.43
CA HIS A 112 -2.02 12.78 8.69
C HIS A 112 -3.19 13.52 9.33
N ALA A 113 -4.04 14.19 8.55
CA ALA A 113 -5.25 14.84 9.06
C ALA A 113 -6.24 13.82 9.66
N VAL A 114 -6.45 12.68 8.98
CA VAL A 114 -7.32 11.60 9.48
C VAL A 114 -6.71 10.93 10.72
N PHE A 115 -5.39 10.69 10.74
CA PHE A 115 -4.71 10.19 11.93
C PHE A 115 -4.94 11.12 13.12
N ALA A 116 -4.74 12.43 12.96
CA ALA A 116 -4.93 13.41 14.04
C ALA A 116 -6.37 13.39 14.58
N GLU A 117 -7.37 13.27 13.70
CA GLU A 117 -8.78 13.17 14.08
C GLU A 117 -9.08 11.89 14.87
N LEU A 118 -8.62 10.74 14.39
CA LEU A 118 -8.84 9.45 15.06
C LEU A 118 -8.07 9.37 16.39
N ASP A 119 -6.83 9.84 16.43
CA ASP A 119 -5.99 9.85 17.64
C ASP A 119 -6.59 10.69 18.77
N ALA A 120 -7.29 11.76 18.43
CA ALA A 120 -7.98 12.61 19.42
C ALA A 120 -9.16 11.88 20.09
N ARG A 121 -9.71 10.85 19.46
CA ARG A 121 -10.91 10.13 19.93
C ARG A 121 -10.63 8.73 20.45
N LEU A 122 -9.66 8.04 19.85
CA LEU A 122 -9.35 6.64 20.18
C LEU A 122 -8.13 6.58 21.13
N PRO A 123 -8.26 6.04 22.34
CA PRO A 123 -7.15 5.94 23.28
C PRO A 123 -6.02 5.05 22.78
N VAL A 124 -4.79 5.35 23.18
CA VAL A 124 -3.60 4.52 22.86
C VAL A 124 -3.74 3.12 23.48
N GLY A 125 -3.47 2.09 22.69
CA GLY A 125 -3.41 0.70 23.16
C GLY A 125 -4.78 0.09 23.51
N GLN A 126 -5.88 0.78 23.17
CA GLN A 126 -7.23 0.26 23.35
C GLN A 126 -7.90 0.06 22.01
N PRO A 127 -8.60 -1.06 21.79
CA PRO A 127 -9.38 -1.24 20.56
C PRO A 127 -10.57 -0.28 20.54
N PRO A 128 -11.08 0.06 19.34
CA PRO A 128 -12.33 0.80 19.19
C PRO A 128 -13.45 0.13 19.97
N GLY A 129 -14.23 0.92 20.72
CA GLY A 129 -15.27 0.42 21.63
C GLY A 129 -16.63 0.19 20.96
N THR A 130 -16.83 0.71 19.75
CA THR A 130 -18.11 0.65 19.03
C THR A 130 -17.92 0.17 17.59
N ALA A 131 -18.99 -0.37 16.99
CA ALA A 131 -18.98 -0.76 15.59
C ALA A 131 -18.69 0.42 14.64
N ASP A 132 -19.16 1.61 14.97
CA ASP A 132 -18.93 2.83 14.18
C ASP A 132 -17.44 3.24 14.22
N GLU A 133 -16.79 3.15 15.37
CA GLU A 133 -15.35 3.42 15.49
C GLU A 133 -14.52 2.39 14.71
N ILE A 134 -14.88 1.10 14.79
CA ILE A 134 -14.25 0.05 13.97
C ILE A 134 -14.41 0.38 12.49
N LEU A 135 -15.62 0.73 12.04
CA LEU A 135 -15.88 1.06 10.64
C LEU A 135 -15.08 2.29 10.18
N GLN A 136 -14.90 3.29 11.05
CA GLN A 136 -14.06 4.46 10.74
C GLN A 136 -12.59 4.07 10.53
N VAL A 137 -12.02 3.22 11.41
CA VAL A 137 -10.65 2.72 11.26
C VAL A 137 -10.51 1.90 9.96
N ILE A 138 -11.49 1.05 9.65
CA ILE A 138 -11.48 0.24 8.42
C ILE A 138 -11.62 1.12 7.17
N SER A 139 -12.48 2.13 7.21
CA SER A 139 -12.62 3.09 6.11
C SER A 139 -11.33 3.88 5.87
N PHE A 140 -10.65 4.25 6.95
CA PHE A 140 -9.34 4.90 6.87
C PHE A 140 -8.26 3.96 6.31
N ALA A 141 -8.23 2.71 6.75
CA ALA A 141 -7.33 1.71 6.20
C ALA A 141 -7.57 1.48 4.69
N ALA A 142 -8.84 1.45 4.26
CA ALA A 142 -9.22 1.33 2.86
C ALA A 142 -8.80 2.57 2.03
N LEU A 143 -8.96 3.78 2.59
CA LEU A 143 -8.48 5.02 1.99
C LEU A 143 -6.96 4.99 1.80
N ALA A 144 -6.20 4.69 2.85
CA ALA A 144 -4.74 4.66 2.81
C ALA A 144 -4.22 3.62 1.80
N HIS A 145 -4.80 2.42 1.80
CA HIS A 145 -4.52 1.37 0.83
C HIS A 145 -4.82 1.84 -0.60
N GLY A 146 -6.02 2.37 -0.82
CA GLY A 146 -6.49 2.76 -2.13
C GLY A 146 -5.68 3.93 -2.71
N GLU A 147 -5.37 4.94 -1.92
CA GLU A 147 -4.55 6.08 -2.35
C GLU A 147 -3.11 5.67 -2.68
N CYS A 148 -2.52 4.75 -1.90
CA CYS A 148 -1.22 4.18 -2.23
C CYS A 148 -1.25 3.44 -3.58
N LEU A 149 -2.32 2.67 -3.86
CA LEU A 149 -2.52 2.01 -5.15
C LEU A 149 -2.81 3.00 -6.27
N ARG A 150 -3.57 4.08 -6.01
CA ARG A 150 -3.89 5.12 -6.99
C ARG A 150 -2.63 5.83 -7.46
N VAL A 151 -1.79 6.26 -6.54
CA VAL A 151 -0.54 6.95 -6.90
C VAL A 151 0.47 5.98 -7.49
N HIS A 152 0.55 4.76 -6.97
CA HIS A 152 1.49 3.73 -7.42
C HIS A 152 2.95 4.20 -7.36
N PRO A 153 3.45 4.61 -6.18
CA PRO A 153 4.67 5.38 -6.10
C PRO A 153 5.95 4.64 -6.48
N PHE A 154 6.00 3.32 -6.40
CA PHE A 154 7.20 2.53 -6.66
C PHE A 154 7.17 1.85 -8.03
N ALA A 155 8.34 1.43 -8.51
CA ALA A 155 8.46 0.64 -9.74
C ALA A 155 7.75 -0.73 -9.63
N ASN A 156 7.78 -1.34 -8.44
CA ASN A 156 7.04 -2.55 -8.05
C ASN A 156 6.75 -2.50 -6.55
N GLY A 157 6.00 -3.48 -6.01
CA GLY A 157 5.75 -3.60 -4.57
C GLY A 157 4.67 -2.70 -4.01
N ASN A 158 4.00 -1.89 -4.81
CA ASN A 158 2.97 -0.94 -4.36
C ASN A 158 1.85 -1.60 -3.54
N GLY A 159 1.37 -2.76 -3.97
CA GLY A 159 0.36 -3.51 -3.22
C GLY A 159 0.86 -4.01 -1.86
N ARG A 160 2.16 -4.28 -1.70
CA ARG A 160 2.75 -4.67 -0.41
C ARG A 160 2.85 -3.48 0.52
N ILE A 161 3.31 -2.33 0.01
CA ILE A 161 3.37 -1.08 0.79
C ILE A 161 1.95 -0.63 1.19
N ALA A 162 0.97 -0.73 0.30
CA ALA A 162 -0.42 -0.44 0.63
C ALA A 162 -0.93 -1.33 1.78
N ARG A 163 -0.61 -2.63 1.78
CA ARG A 163 -0.95 -3.55 2.87
C ARG A 163 -0.15 -3.30 4.15
N LEU A 164 1.10 -2.84 4.06
CA LEU A 164 1.87 -2.40 5.23
C LEU A 164 1.24 -1.16 5.89
N LEU A 165 0.72 -0.21 5.11
CA LEU A 165 -0.05 0.92 5.64
C LEU A 165 -1.31 0.45 6.39
N VAL A 166 -2.03 -0.55 5.84
CA VAL A 166 -3.17 -1.16 6.54
C VAL A 166 -2.72 -1.81 7.85
N ALA A 167 -1.64 -2.60 7.83
CA ALA A 167 -1.08 -3.22 9.03
C ALA A 167 -0.71 -2.17 10.08
N PHE A 168 -0.05 -1.08 9.68
CA PHE A 168 0.30 0.03 10.55
C PHE A 168 -0.94 0.66 11.21
N ILE A 169 -2.01 0.88 10.43
CA ILE A 169 -3.28 1.43 10.94
C ILE A 169 -3.93 0.45 11.93
N CYS A 170 -3.98 -0.84 11.61
CA CYS A 170 -4.49 -1.86 12.50
C CYS A 170 -3.74 -1.88 13.84
N LEU A 171 -2.41 -1.88 13.80
CA LEU A 171 -1.56 -1.85 15.00
C LEU A 171 -1.77 -0.57 15.82
N ARG A 172 -1.87 0.59 15.16
CA ARG A 172 -2.08 1.89 15.83
C ARG A 172 -3.36 1.97 16.64
N TYR A 173 -4.43 1.36 16.13
CA TYR A 173 -5.76 1.39 16.75
C TYR A 173 -6.17 0.08 17.40
N ALA A 174 -5.23 -0.83 17.64
CA ALA A 174 -5.47 -2.13 18.25
C ALA A 174 -6.61 -2.94 17.59
N VAL A 175 -6.74 -2.82 16.26
CA VAL A 175 -7.63 -3.65 15.46
C VAL A 175 -6.86 -4.89 14.99
N PRO A 176 -7.45 -6.09 15.04
CA PRO A 176 -6.80 -7.30 14.52
C PRO A 176 -6.34 -7.12 13.07
N MET A 177 -5.16 -7.65 12.75
CA MET A 177 -4.67 -7.65 11.36
C MET A 177 -5.47 -8.65 10.54
N PHE A 178 -6.18 -8.17 9.53
CA PHE A 178 -7.04 -8.95 8.64
C PHE A 178 -6.49 -9.06 7.21
N LEU A 179 -5.35 -8.42 6.95
CA LEU A 179 -4.78 -8.34 5.60
C LEU A 179 -3.28 -8.65 5.65
N TYR A 180 -2.87 -9.73 4.98
CA TYR A 180 -1.49 -10.17 4.94
C TYR A 180 -0.69 -9.45 3.85
N ILE A 181 0.59 -9.18 4.13
CA ILE A 181 1.48 -8.56 3.15
C ILE A 181 1.75 -9.53 2.00
N LYS A 182 1.97 -10.82 2.32
CA LYS A 182 2.17 -11.90 1.36
C LYS A 182 1.75 -13.23 2.03
N PRO A 183 0.97 -14.09 1.36
CA PRO A 183 0.35 -13.88 0.05
C PRO A 183 -0.69 -12.74 0.08
N ARG A 184 -1.00 -12.18 -1.08
CA ARG A 184 -2.13 -11.24 -1.20
C ARG A 184 -3.45 -12.02 -1.11
N PRO A 185 -4.56 -11.40 -0.71
CA PRO A 185 -5.87 -12.02 -0.86
C PRO A 185 -6.14 -12.40 -2.33
N GLU A 186 -6.58 -13.64 -2.55
CA GLU A 186 -6.87 -14.15 -3.89
C GLU A 186 -8.30 -13.85 -4.36
N SER A 187 -9.13 -13.27 -3.49
CA SER A 187 -10.53 -12.99 -3.80
C SER A 187 -10.67 -12.02 -4.98
N GLU A 188 -11.59 -12.33 -5.90
CA GLU A 188 -11.91 -11.47 -7.03
C GLU A 188 -12.43 -10.10 -6.57
N ASP A 189 -13.14 -10.07 -5.44
CA ASP A 189 -13.65 -8.83 -4.84
C ASP A 189 -12.51 -7.90 -4.39
N TYR A 190 -11.47 -8.45 -3.77
CA TYR A 190 -10.29 -7.67 -3.40
C TYR A 190 -9.57 -7.11 -4.65
N VAL A 191 -9.42 -7.94 -5.69
CA VAL A 191 -8.77 -7.50 -6.95
C VAL A 191 -9.59 -6.41 -7.62
N ARG A 192 -10.91 -6.56 -7.71
CA ARG A 192 -11.82 -5.57 -8.30
C ARG A 192 -11.80 -4.26 -7.51
N ALA A 193 -11.97 -4.32 -6.18
CA ALA A 193 -11.93 -3.15 -5.30
C ALA A 193 -10.58 -2.40 -5.39
N SER A 194 -9.47 -3.14 -5.48
CA SER A 194 -8.15 -2.54 -5.68
C SER A 194 -8.04 -1.80 -7.02
N ARG A 195 -8.61 -2.34 -8.10
CA ARG A 195 -8.66 -1.68 -9.42
C ARG A 195 -9.54 -0.43 -9.40
N ASP A 196 -10.70 -0.47 -8.74
CA ASP A 196 -11.57 0.69 -8.58
C ASP A 196 -10.87 1.81 -7.78
N SER A 197 -10.06 1.44 -6.79
CA SER A 197 -9.26 2.38 -6.01
C SER A 197 -8.14 3.05 -6.82
N MET A 198 -7.60 2.39 -7.83
CA MET A 198 -6.55 2.99 -8.68
C MET A 198 -7.08 4.09 -9.60
N GLY A 199 -8.35 4.07 -9.94
CA GLY A 199 -8.89 4.95 -10.97
C GLY A 199 -8.30 4.64 -12.36
N ARG A 200 -8.59 5.51 -13.32
CA ARG A 200 -8.12 5.38 -14.73
C ARG A 200 -7.58 6.70 -15.28
N PRO A 201 -6.68 6.65 -16.28
CA PRO A 201 -6.27 7.84 -17.00
C PRO A 201 -7.47 8.60 -17.60
N PRO A 202 -7.40 9.95 -17.74
CA PRO A 202 -6.25 10.78 -17.41
C PRO A 202 -6.18 11.18 -15.95
N ASP A 203 -7.30 11.14 -15.19
CA ASP A 203 -7.45 11.84 -13.92
C ASP A 203 -7.10 10.97 -12.72
N PHE A 204 -7.10 9.63 -12.88
CA PHE A 204 -6.82 8.67 -11.80
C PHE A 204 -7.64 8.94 -10.53
N VAL A 205 -8.94 9.19 -10.70
CA VAL A 205 -9.87 9.36 -9.56
C VAL A 205 -10.19 7.99 -8.97
N GLY A 206 -9.72 7.75 -7.75
CA GLY A 206 -9.95 6.51 -7.03
C GLY A 206 -11.33 6.46 -6.37
N ASN A 207 -11.90 5.24 -6.27
CA ASN A 207 -13.09 4.97 -5.48
C ASN A 207 -12.78 3.86 -4.46
N HIS A 208 -12.77 4.20 -3.18
CA HIS A 208 -12.38 3.30 -2.10
C HIS A 208 -13.56 2.62 -1.39
N THR A 209 -14.80 2.88 -1.83
CA THR A 209 -16.02 2.33 -1.20
C THR A 209 -16.02 0.80 -1.22
N ALA A 210 -15.71 0.19 -2.38
CA ALA A 210 -15.63 -1.26 -2.50
C ALA A 210 -14.51 -1.84 -1.63
N THR A 211 -13.37 -1.15 -1.51
CA THR A 211 -12.26 -1.57 -0.64
C THR A 211 -12.66 -1.55 0.83
N THR A 212 -13.43 -0.54 1.28
CA THR A 212 -13.99 -0.50 2.64
C THR A 212 -14.88 -1.71 2.91
N ALA A 213 -15.78 -2.05 1.99
CA ALA A 213 -16.66 -3.21 2.16
C ALA A 213 -15.88 -4.55 2.22
N VAL A 214 -14.89 -4.73 1.36
CA VAL A 214 -14.01 -5.90 1.37
C VAL A 214 -13.22 -5.98 2.68
N PHE A 215 -12.66 -4.88 3.16
CA PHE A 215 -11.89 -4.86 4.42
C PHE A 215 -12.77 -5.15 5.64
N ALA A 216 -13.99 -4.62 5.68
CA ALA A 216 -14.94 -4.94 6.73
C ALA A 216 -15.30 -6.44 6.75
N HIS A 217 -15.48 -7.04 5.57
CA HIS A 217 -15.73 -8.49 5.45
C HIS A 217 -14.52 -9.31 5.91
N LEU A 218 -13.30 -8.96 5.48
CA LEU A 218 -12.07 -9.66 5.89
C LEU A 218 -11.86 -9.56 7.41
N LEU A 219 -12.10 -8.41 8.02
CA LEU A 219 -12.03 -8.26 9.47
C LEU A 219 -13.10 -9.11 10.18
N ALA A 220 -14.32 -9.16 9.67
CA ALA A 220 -15.38 -9.99 10.25
C ALA A 220 -14.99 -11.48 10.25
N ASN A 221 -14.39 -11.96 9.15
CA ASN A 221 -13.89 -13.34 9.05
C ASN A 221 -12.75 -13.60 10.04
N GLU A 222 -11.79 -12.66 10.18
CA GLU A 222 -10.71 -12.79 11.16
C GLU A 222 -11.26 -12.87 12.60
N LEU A 223 -12.25 -12.05 12.95
CA LEU A 223 -12.90 -12.05 14.26
C LEU A 223 -13.70 -13.33 14.52
N ALA A 224 -14.28 -13.92 13.47
CA ALA A 224 -14.98 -15.21 13.54
C ALA A 224 -14.02 -16.42 13.60
N GLY A 225 -12.72 -16.22 13.41
CA GLY A 225 -11.75 -17.30 13.28
C GLY A 225 -11.81 -18.04 11.93
N GLU A 226 -12.54 -17.48 10.96
CA GLU A 226 -12.70 -17.98 9.60
C GLU A 226 -11.61 -17.38 8.69
N ARG A 227 -10.39 -17.91 8.79
CA ARG A 227 -9.30 -17.41 7.94
C ARG A 227 -9.55 -17.80 6.48
N VAL A 228 -9.83 -16.82 5.66
CA VAL A 228 -9.82 -16.98 4.19
C VAL A 228 -8.36 -17.03 3.73
N ALA A 229 -7.97 -18.20 3.23
CA ALA A 229 -6.64 -18.46 2.69
C ALA A 229 -6.36 -17.64 1.41
#